data_5d5abf8d9cefcad35cbdd5f822def536
#
_entry.id   5d5abf8d9cefcad35cbdd5f822def536
#
_cell.length_a   1.000
_cell.length_b   1.000
_cell.length_c   1.000
_cell.angle_alpha   90.00
_cell.angle_beta   90.00
_cell.angle_gamma   90.00
#
_symmetry.space_group_name_H-M   'P 1'
#
loop_
_entity.id
_entity.type
_entity.pdbx_description
1 polymer ?
#
loop_
_entity_poly.entity_id
_entity_poly.type
_entity_poly.pdbx_seq_one_letter_code
_entity_poly.pdbx_strand_id
1 'polypeptide(L)'
;MLNRRQFVRRTAAASAVFAVPMVASRRVLGANEEIRVGLVGCGVRGSHHMARFGGQEGVRVAAVCDPDRSRGAAAAARVKERYKNDPAQFIDPRKMIDAGNLDVVAVATMQYWHALPTIWACQAGMDVFVEKPLAHFILEGQRMVQAARKYNRLVQIGTQARSRKSDIQTIQFLQEGGLGKIKYITAFANKPRNSIGKRDMPLPIPEELDYDLWCGPADDGPVYRDRLQYDCSFTWDKGDGESCNQGVHEIDVARWLLGEPGLPRRTISIGGRFVFDDAGDVPNTQIIYYDYPTAPVLYQVYNLRAAKGSNEVPTFRGSRTEVCAHCEGGYAMVHSGSIFDHDGKKIQSFSGGEDLFENFIRAVRSQRREDLDADILGGHVSTAVTHVGNISYRVGEQASQSECRERIAGVPLFEEMFDRLVDHLKAHEIDVDAKTITLGKWLDVDTEKECIKNHDDANAIVRGFYRAPYLLPEIEG
;
A
#
# COMPACT_ATOMS: atom_id res chain seq x y z
N MET A 1 34.26 -20.21 -22.27
CA MET A 1 34.28 -18.78 -22.59
C MET A 1 33.43 -18.56 -23.87
N LEU A 2 32.32 -17.89 -23.77
CA LEU A 2 31.49 -17.56 -24.94
C LEU A 2 32.13 -16.39 -25.68
N ASN A 3 32.25 -16.47 -27.02
CA ASN A 3 32.88 -15.42 -27.81
C ASN A 3 31.90 -14.25 -28.04
N ARG A 4 32.43 -13.03 -28.30
CA ARG A 4 31.69 -11.77 -28.49
C ARG A 4 30.51 -11.86 -29.47
N ARG A 5 30.58 -12.70 -30.51
CA ARG A 5 29.50 -12.89 -31.49
C ARG A 5 28.33 -13.72 -30.93
N GLN A 6 28.58 -14.64 -30.01
CA GLN A 6 27.54 -15.45 -29.37
C GLN A 6 26.82 -14.65 -28.29
N PHE A 7 27.51 -13.72 -27.62
CA PHE A 7 26.92 -12.78 -26.67
C PHE A 7 25.97 -11.79 -27.38
N VAL A 8 26.40 -11.19 -28.49
CA VAL A 8 25.59 -10.23 -29.26
C VAL A 8 24.35 -10.91 -29.92
N ARG A 9 24.45 -12.17 -30.36
CA ARG A 9 23.28 -12.90 -30.88
C ARG A 9 22.27 -13.30 -29.82
N ARG A 10 22.67 -13.52 -28.56
CA ARG A 10 21.73 -13.81 -27.47
C ARG A 10 21.07 -12.56 -26.90
N THR A 11 21.77 -11.43 -26.90
CA THR A 11 21.18 -10.13 -26.52
C THR A 11 20.20 -9.60 -27.59
N ALA A 12 20.47 -9.84 -28.88
CA ALA A 12 19.56 -9.43 -29.94
C ALA A 12 18.25 -10.25 -30.03
N ALA A 13 18.25 -11.49 -29.51
CA ALA A 13 17.04 -12.32 -29.44
C ALA A 13 16.13 -12.00 -28.24
N ALA A 14 16.64 -11.31 -27.21
CA ALA A 14 15.85 -10.88 -26.05
C ALA A 14 15.21 -9.49 -26.23
N SER A 15 15.58 -8.75 -27.29
CA SER A 15 15.10 -7.37 -27.54
C SER A 15 13.98 -7.26 -28.57
N ALA A 16 13.44 -8.36 -29.07
CA ALA A 16 12.48 -8.38 -30.19
C ALA A 16 11.04 -8.69 -29.78
N VAL A 17 10.65 -8.42 -28.54
CA VAL A 17 9.23 -8.51 -28.16
C VAL A 17 8.84 -7.20 -27.49
N PHE A 18 7.87 -6.51 -28.13
CA PHE A 18 7.21 -5.27 -27.75
C PHE A 18 7.76 -3.96 -28.38
N ALA A 19 7.71 -3.89 -29.70
CA ALA A 19 7.54 -2.64 -30.40
C ALA A 19 6.37 -2.80 -31.39
N VAL A 20 5.16 -2.81 -30.86
CA VAL A 20 3.97 -2.46 -31.63
C VAL A 20 3.39 -1.22 -30.97
N PRO A 21 3.38 -0.06 -31.64
CA PRO A 21 2.54 1.04 -31.18
C PRO A 21 1.09 0.62 -31.48
N MET A 22 0.46 -0.09 -30.54
CA MET A 22 -0.99 -0.17 -30.55
C MET A 22 -1.53 1.21 -30.20
N VAL A 23 -1.79 2.00 -31.23
CA VAL A 23 -2.76 3.08 -31.13
C VAL A 23 -4.11 2.37 -30.99
N ALA A 24 -4.46 1.98 -29.76
CA ALA A 24 -5.80 1.55 -29.43
C ALA A 24 -6.72 2.73 -29.76
N SER A 25 -7.53 2.59 -30.77
CA SER A 25 -8.57 3.58 -31.09
C SER A 25 -9.44 3.69 -29.83
N ARG A 26 -9.44 4.88 -29.23
CA ARG A 26 -10.18 5.18 -28.02
C ARG A 26 -11.66 4.92 -28.29
N ARG A 27 -12.19 3.85 -27.70
CA ARG A 27 -13.65 3.66 -27.66
C ARG A 27 -14.20 4.72 -26.70
N VAL A 28 -14.91 5.68 -27.25
CA VAL A 28 -15.68 6.64 -26.42
C VAL A 28 -16.88 5.88 -25.88
N LEU A 29 -16.87 5.60 -24.57
CA LEU A 29 -18.01 4.99 -23.92
C LEU A 29 -19.17 6.00 -23.93
N GLY A 30 -20.25 5.67 -24.60
CA GLY A 30 -21.51 6.41 -24.45
C GLY A 30 -22.02 6.29 -23.02
N ALA A 31 -22.79 7.27 -22.55
CA ALA A 31 -23.32 7.31 -21.17
C ALA A 31 -24.09 6.04 -20.75
N ASN A 32 -24.61 5.27 -21.72
CA ASN A 32 -25.39 4.05 -21.53
C ASN A 32 -24.63 2.77 -21.96
N GLU A 33 -23.35 2.85 -22.30
CA GLU A 33 -22.58 1.66 -22.68
C GLU A 33 -22.11 0.87 -21.47
N GLU A 34 -22.10 -0.46 -21.62
CA GLU A 34 -21.59 -1.38 -20.60
C GLU A 34 -20.06 -1.23 -20.43
N ILE A 35 -19.61 -1.02 -19.18
CA ILE A 35 -18.20 -1.02 -18.79
C ILE A 35 -17.76 -2.45 -18.49
N ARG A 36 -16.75 -2.95 -19.21
CA ARG A 36 -16.21 -4.30 -19.07
C ARG A 36 -14.99 -4.28 -18.17
N VAL A 37 -15.10 -4.92 -17.01
CA VAL A 37 -14.05 -4.97 -15.98
C VAL A 37 -13.33 -6.32 -16.03
N GLY A 38 -11.99 -6.31 -16.12
CA GLY A 38 -11.13 -7.46 -15.86
C GLY A 38 -10.58 -7.40 -14.44
N LEU A 39 -10.69 -8.50 -13.70
CA LEU A 39 -10.20 -8.60 -12.32
C LEU A 39 -8.89 -9.36 -12.29
N VAL A 40 -7.80 -8.77 -11.79
CA VAL A 40 -6.50 -9.40 -11.52
C VAL A 40 -6.34 -9.63 -10.01
N GLY A 41 -6.23 -10.92 -9.62
CA GLY A 41 -6.24 -11.36 -8.24
C GLY A 41 -7.66 -11.69 -7.74
N CYS A 42 -7.94 -12.97 -7.53
CA CYS A 42 -9.25 -13.50 -7.15
C CYS A 42 -9.33 -13.90 -5.66
N GLY A 43 -8.42 -13.42 -4.82
CA GLY A 43 -8.41 -13.64 -3.38
C GLY A 43 -9.54 -12.92 -2.64
N VAL A 44 -9.37 -12.72 -1.32
CA VAL A 44 -10.38 -12.06 -0.48
C VAL A 44 -10.72 -10.67 -1.00
N ARG A 45 -9.70 -9.87 -1.32
CA ARG A 45 -9.90 -8.49 -1.80
C ARG A 45 -10.48 -8.47 -3.21
N GLY A 46 -10.01 -9.35 -4.11
CA GLY A 46 -10.60 -9.52 -5.44
C GLY A 46 -12.07 -9.93 -5.40
N SER A 47 -12.46 -10.78 -4.45
CA SER A 47 -13.88 -11.13 -4.25
C SER A 47 -14.73 -9.93 -3.83
N HIS A 48 -14.17 -9.00 -3.04
CA HIS A 48 -14.82 -7.74 -2.71
C HIS A 48 -14.96 -6.83 -3.95
N HIS A 49 -13.88 -6.67 -4.75
CA HIS A 49 -13.93 -5.91 -6.01
C HIS A 49 -14.99 -6.48 -6.96
N MET A 50 -15.01 -7.81 -7.14
CA MET A 50 -16.02 -8.47 -7.95
C MET A 50 -17.45 -8.11 -7.51
N ALA A 51 -17.69 -8.08 -6.18
CA ALA A 51 -18.99 -7.74 -5.64
C ALA A 51 -19.36 -6.26 -5.85
N ARG A 52 -18.38 -5.36 -5.66
CA ARG A 52 -18.58 -3.90 -5.78
C ARG A 52 -18.76 -3.48 -7.25
N PHE A 53 -17.98 -4.02 -8.18
CA PHE A 53 -18.11 -3.72 -9.61
C PHE A 53 -19.30 -4.43 -10.23
N GLY A 54 -19.45 -5.74 -10.04
CA GLY A 54 -20.53 -6.52 -10.65
C GLY A 54 -21.94 -6.15 -10.15
N GLY A 55 -22.02 -5.44 -9.02
CA GLY A 55 -23.30 -4.93 -8.47
C GLY A 55 -23.74 -3.59 -9.03
N GLN A 56 -22.91 -2.91 -9.85
CA GLN A 56 -23.25 -1.59 -10.41
C GLN A 56 -23.96 -1.72 -11.76
N GLU A 57 -24.90 -0.84 -12.00
CA GLU A 57 -25.65 -0.78 -13.27
C GLU A 57 -24.72 -0.44 -14.43
N GLY A 58 -24.84 -1.19 -15.53
CA GLY A 58 -24.01 -1.02 -16.71
C GLY A 58 -22.53 -1.36 -16.49
N VAL A 59 -22.21 -2.20 -15.52
CA VAL A 59 -20.85 -2.74 -15.29
C VAL A 59 -20.91 -4.26 -15.33
N ARG A 60 -19.99 -4.86 -16.07
CA ARG A 60 -19.86 -6.31 -16.21
C ARG A 60 -18.46 -6.77 -15.86
N VAL A 61 -18.34 -7.74 -14.96
CA VAL A 61 -17.07 -8.47 -14.75
C VAL A 61 -16.86 -9.42 -15.94
N ALA A 62 -16.08 -8.97 -16.93
CA ALA A 62 -15.91 -9.66 -18.21
C ALA A 62 -14.78 -10.69 -18.20
N ALA A 63 -13.80 -10.53 -17.31
CA ALA A 63 -12.68 -11.45 -17.16
C ALA A 63 -12.21 -11.55 -15.71
N VAL A 64 -11.63 -12.70 -15.35
CA VAL A 64 -10.96 -12.95 -14.08
C VAL A 64 -9.58 -13.56 -14.36
N CYS A 65 -8.58 -13.14 -13.58
CA CYS A 65 -7.20 -13.59 -13.73
C CYS A 65 -6.59 -13.90 -12.36
N ASP A 66 -6.12 -15.13 -12.17
CA ASP A 66 -5.37 -15.53 -10.97
C ASP A 66 -4.39 -16.65 -11.37
N PRO A 67 -3.11 -16.62 -10.93
CA PRO A 67 -2.16 -17.69 -11.19
C PRO A 67 -2.55 -19.03 -10.53
N ASP A 68 -3.44 -18.99 -9.52
CA ASP A 68 -4.10 -20.16 -8.94
C ASP A 68 -5.38 -20.47 -9.74
N ARG A 69 -5.33 -21.56 -10.54
CA ARG A 69 -6.45 -21.97 -11.40
C ARG A 69 -7.72 -22.24 -10.62
N SER A 70 -7.60 -22.78 -9.40
CA SER A 70 -8.76 -23.08 -8.54
C SER A 70 -9.47 -21.79 -8.09
N ARG A 71 -8.71 -20.74 -7.76
CA ARG A 71 -9.25 -19.43 -7.39
C ARG A 71 -9.89 -18.73 -8.59
N GLY A 72 -9.24 -18.77 -9.74
CA GLY A 72 -9.80 -18.22 -10.99
C GLY A 72 -11.14 -18.87 -11.33
N ALA A 73 -11.20 -20.20 -11.32
CA ALA A 73 -12.43 -20.95 -11.58
C ALA A 73 -13.54 -20.66 -10.56
N ALA A 74 -13.20 -20.59 -9.27
CA ALA A 74 -14.17 -20.25 -8.22
C ALA A 74 -14.70 -18.82 -8.35
N ALA A 75 -13.87 -17.86 -8.79
CA ALA A 75 -14.30 -16.50 -9.07
C ALA A 75 -15.22 -16.44 -10.28
N ALA A 76 -14.89 -17.12 -11.37
CA ALA A 76 -15.73 -17.19 -12.57
C ALA A 76 -17.10 -17.81 -12.25
N ALA A 77 -17.14 -18.90 -11.48
CA ALA A 77 -18.38 -19.53 -11.07
C ALA A 77 -19.27 -18.56 -10.25
N ARG A 78 -18.69 -17.80 -9.31
CA ARG A 78 -19.42 -16.79 -8.54
C ARG A 78 -19.97 -15.66 -9.41
N VAL A 79 -19.21 -15.19 -10.41
CA VAL A 79 -19.68 -14.17 -11.37
C VAL A 79 -20.88 -14.73 -12.14
N LYS A 80 -20.75 -15.96 -12.67
CA LYS A 80 -21.84 -16.63 -13.43
C LYS A 80 -23.10 -16.81 -12.61
N GLU A 81 -22.96 -17.26 -11.38
CA GLU A 81 -24.09 -17.49 -10.47
C GLU A 81 -24.79 -16.16 -10.13
N ARG A 82 -24.02 -15.14 -9.71
CA ARG A 82 -24.55 -13.90 -9.15
C ARG A 82 -25.03 -12.92 -10.21
N TYR A 83 -24.28 -12.77 -11.31
CA TYR A 83 -24.50 -11.73 -12.32
C TYR A 83 -24.96 -12.26 -13.68
N LYS A 84 -25.13 -13.60 -13.79
CA LYS A 84 -25.63 -14.28 -14.99
C LYS A 84 -24.81 -14.03 -16.25
N ASN A 85 -23.52 -13.72 -16.10
CA ASN A 85 -22.55 -13.66 -17.20
C ASN A 85 -21.39 -14.62 -16.99
N ASP A 86 -20.74 -15.03 -18.06
CA ASP A 86 -19.65 -16.01 -18.06
C ASP A 86 -18.33 -15.28 -18.35
N PRO A 87 -17.51 -14.95 -17.34
CA PRO A 87 -16.28 -14.22 -17.54
C PRO A 87 -15.21 -15.11 -18.17
N ALA A 88 -14.38 -14.52 -19.04
CA ALA A 88 -13.18 -15.19 -19.53
C ALA A 88 -12.19 -15.44 -18.38
N GLN A 89 -11.46 -16.56 -18.41
CA GLN A 89 -10.55 -16.95 -17.35
C GLN A 89 -9.10 -16.92 -17.85
N PHE A 90 -8.22 -16.32 -17.08
CA PHE A 90 -6.79 -16.18 -17.37
C PHE A 90 -5.97 -16.52 -16.12
N ILE A 91 -4.73 -16.99 -16.32
CA ILE A 91 -3.74 -17.13 -15.25
C ILE A 91 -2.67 -16.05 -15.30
N ASP A 92 -2.48 -15.43 -16.47
CA ASP A 92 -1.48 -14.41 -16.75
C ASP A 92 -2.18 -13.09 -17.12
N PRO A 93 -1.95 -11.99 -16.35
CA PRO A 93 -2.58 -10.70 -16.61
C PRO A 93 -2.22 -10.11 -17.98
N ARG A 94 -1.04 -10.43 -18.54
CA ARG A 94 -0.66 -10.00 -19.89
C ARG A 94 -1.62 -10.55 -20.93
N LYS A 95 -1.97 -11.83 -20.82
CA LYS A 95 -2.90 -12.47 -21.73
C LYS A 95 -4.34 -11.96 -21.60
N MET A 96 -4.74 -11.59 -20.40
CA MET A 96 -6.05 -10.94 -20.16
C MET A 96 -6.11 -9.56 -20.82
N ILE A 97 -5.06 -8.75 -20.66
CA ILE A 97 -4.96 -7.40 -21.24
C ILE A 97 -4.88 -7.49 -22.77
N ASP A 98 -4.04 -8.38 -23.32
CA ASP A 98 -3.86 -8.59 -24.76
C ASP A 98 -5.15 -9.06 -25.48
N ALA A 99 -6.07 -9.71 -24.76
CA ALA A 99 -7.36 -10.11 -25.32
C ALA A 99 -8.23 -8.92 -25.74
N GLY A 100 -7.96 -7.69 -25.27
CA GLY A 100 -8.46 -6.42 -25.82
C GLY A 100 -9.94 -6.12 -25.60
N ASN A 101 -10.66 -6.90 -24.79
CA ASN A 101 -12.10 -6.80 -24.59
C ASN A 101 -12.49 -6.15 -23.25
N LEU A 102 -11.62 -5.30 -22.71
CA LEU A 102 -11.82 -4.65 -21.40
C LEU A 102 -11.76 -3.14 -21.53
N ASP A 103 -12.50 -2.45 -20.70
CA ASP A 103 -12.46 -0.99 -20.56
C ASP A 103 -11.71 -0.61 -19.26
N VAL A 104 -11.77 -1.47 -18.25
CA VAL A 104 -11.19 -1.29 -16.92
C VAL A 104 -10.46 -2.56 -16.49
N VAL A 105 -9.31 -2.38 -15.83
CA VAL A 105 -8.62 -3.43 -15.07
C VAL A 105 -8.68 -3.11 -13.58
N ALA A 106 -9.20 -4.05 -12.78
CA ALA A 106 -9.20 -3.95 -11.32
C ALA A 106 -8.09 -4.86 -10.75
N VAL A 107 -7.06 -4.26 -10.14
CA VAL A 107 -5.89 -4.96 -9.59
C VAL A 107 -6.07 -5.14 -8.09
N ALA A 108 -6.20 -6.38 -7.65
CA ALA A 108 -6.42 -6.77 -6.26
C ALA A 108 -5.47 -7.92 -5.82
N THR A 109 -4.27 -7.87 -6.32
CA THR A 109 -3.15 -8.79 -6.01
C THR A 109 -2.46 -8.40 -4.70
N MET A 110 -1.31 -9.00 -4.43
CA MET A 110 -0.35 -8.48 -3.47
C MET A 110 0.42 -7.30 -4.08
N GLN A 111 0.92 -6.38 -3.25
CA GLN A 111 1.50 -5.10 -3.69
C GLN A 111 2.65 -5.23 -4.68
N TYR A 112 3.48 -6.27 -4.59
CA TYR A 112 4.57 -6.52 -5.55
C TYR A 112 4.07 -6.81 -6.98
N TRP A 113 2.79 -7.07 -7.15
CA TRP A 113 2.14 -7.24 -8.45
C TRP A 113 1.27 -6.06 -8.88
N HIS A 114 1.21 -4.95 -8.12
CA HIS A 114 0.34 -3.82 -8.49
C HIS A 114 0.87 -3.04 -9.70
N ALA A 115 2.19 -2.83 -9.78
CA ALA A 115 2.79 -1.95 -10.79
C ALA A 115 2.63 -2.48 -12.22
N LEU A 116 3.03 -3.72 -12.46
CA LEU A 116 3.08 -4.25 -13.82
C LEU A 116 1.70 -4.30 -14.50
N PRO A 117 0.64 -4.88 -13.93
CA PRO A 117 -0.69 -4.88 -14.55
C PRO A 117 -1.26 -3.48 -14.73
N THR A 118 -0.99 -2.55 -13.80
CA THR A 118 -1.43 -1.15 -13.92
C THR A 118 -0.77 -0.48 -15.12
N ILE A 119 0.56 -0.61 -15.27
CA ILE A 119 1.30 -0.02 -16.39
C ILE A 119 0.85 -0.64 -17.70
N TRP A 120 0.75 -1.98 -17.79
CA TRP A 120 0.32 -2.67 -19.01
C TRP A 120 -1.12 -2.30 -19.41
N ALA A 121 -2.03 -2.17 -18.45
CA ALA A 121 -3.40 -1.74 -18.70
C ALA A 121 -3.44 -0.30 -19.24
N CYS A 122 -2.67 0.62 -18.63
CA CYS A 122 -2.53 1.99 -19.15
C CYS A 122 -1.99 2.02 -20.58
N GLN A 123 -0.95 1.23 -20.89
CA GLN A 123 -0.38 1.09 -22.22
C GLN A 123 -1.41 0.56 -23.24
N ALA A 124 -2.27 -0.35 -22.80
CA ALA A 124 -3.35 -0.91 -23.62
C ALA A 124 -4.61 -0.02 -23.72
N GLY A 125 -4.57 1.18 -23.12
CA GLY A 125 -5.68 2.14 -23.18
C GLY A 125 -6.82 1.88 -22.22
N MET A 126 -6.63 1.07 -21.17
CA MET A 126 -7.63 0.75 -20.16
C MET A 126 -7.47 1.64 -18.92
N ASP A 127 -8.56 2.00 -18.29
CA ASP A 127 -8.57 2.66 -16.98
C ASP A 127 -8.36 1.63 -15.87
N VAL A 128 -7.83 2.05 -14.69
CA VAL A 128 -7.40 1.09 -13.67
C VAL A 128 -7.92 1.46 -12.28
N PHE A 129 -8.44 0.47 -11.56
CA PHE A 129 -8.62 0.53 -10.12
C PHE A 129 -7.59 -0.39 -9.46
N VAL A 130 -6.69 0.16 -8.65
CA VAL A 130 -5.62 -0.62 -8.01
C VAL A 130 -5.73 -0.57 -6.49
N GLU A 131 -5.50 -1.72 -5.84
CA GLU A 131 -5.50 -1.78 -4.38
C GLU A 131 -4.30 -1.05 -3.76
N LYS A 132 -4.47 -0.75 -2.49
CA LYS A 132 -3.42 -0.18 -1.63
C LYS A 132 -2.58 -1.29 -0.94
N PRO A 133 -1.31 -1.02 -0.54
CA PRO A 133 -0.51 0.15 -0.94
C PRO A 133 -0.29 0.15 -2.44
N LEU A 134 -0.07 1.33 -3.03
CA LEU A 134 -0.01 1.44 -4.50
C LEU A 134 1.05 0.53 -5.11
N ALA A 135 2.20 0.41 -4.47
CA ALA A 135 3.38 -0.26 -5.00
C ALA A 135 4.22 -0.84 -3.87
N HIS A 136 5.12 -1.77 -4.20
CA HIS A 136 6.10 -2.36 -3.29
C HIS A 136 7.39 -1.51 -3.16
N PHE A 137 7.69 -0.70 -4.17
CA PHE A 137 8.83 0.22 -4.18
C PHE A 137 8.41 1.62 -4.66
N ILE A 138 9.15 2.65 -4.23
CA ILE A 138 8.84 4.05 -4.61
C ILE A 138 8.93 4.22 -6.12
N LEU A 139 9.96 3.67 -6.78
CA LEU A 139 10.12 3.76 -8.23
C LEU A 139 8.93 3.16 -9.00
N GLU A 140 8.33 2.08 -8.50
CA GLU A 140 7.13 1.50 -9.13
C GLU A 140 5.99 2.50 -9.18
N GLY A 141 5.70 3.14 -8.03
CA GLY A 141 4.65 4.15 -7.96
C GLY A 141 4.91 5.33 -8.90
N GLN A 142 6.16 5.80 -9.01
CA GLN A 142 6.54 6.82 -9.99
C GLN A 142 6.23 6.38 -11.43
N ARG A 143 6.60 5.14 -11.80
CA ARG A 143 6.34 4.59 -13.14
C ARG A 143 4.85 4.41 -13.42
N MET A 144 4.07 4.01 -12.40
CA MET A 144 2.61 3.89 -12.52
C MET A 144 1.97 5.26 -12.78
N VAL A 145 2.37 6.31 -12.05
CA VAL A 145 1.90 7.70 -12.28
C VAL A 145 2.29 8.17 -13.67
N GLN A 146 3.55 7.97 -14.08
CA GLN A 146 4.02 8.32 -15.42
C GLN A 146 3.19 7.62 -16.51
N ALA A 147 2.92 6.33 -16.37
CA ALA A 147 2.10 5.58 -17.33
C ALA A 147 0.66 6.12 -17.39
N ALA A 148 0.02 6.35 -16.25
CA ALA A 148 -1.34 6.92 -16.19
C ALA A 148 -1.42 8.28 -16.93
N ARG A 149 -0.42 9.15 -16.73
CA ARG A 149 -0.38 10.47 -17.37
C ARG A 149 -0.06 10.38 -18.86
N LYS A 150 0.98 9.62 -19.24
CA LYS A 150 1.42 9.46 -20.64
C LYS A 150 0.31 8.89 -21.53
N TYR A 151 -0.38 7.86 -21.05
CA TYR A 151 -1.44 7.19 -21.82
C TYR A 151 -2.82 7.79 -21.56
N ASN A 152 -2.90 8.89 -20.80
CA ASN A 152 -4.16 9.57 -20.43
C ASN A 152 -5.20 8.59 -19.92
N ARG A 153 -4.84 7.78 -18.90
CA ARG A 153 -5.73 6.83 -18.26
C ARG A 153 -6.12 7.28 -16.86
N LEU A 154 -7.34 6.97 -16.48
CA LEU A 154 -7.83 7.15 -15.13
C LEU A 154 -7.33 6.01 -14.27
N VAL A 155 -6.60 6.32 -13.22
CA VAL A 155 -6.11 5.33 -12.26
C VAL A 155 -6.48 5.77 -10.85
N GLN A 156 -7.32 4.99 -10.18
CA GLN A 156 -7.75 5.22 -8.81
C GLN A 156 -7.19 4.16 -7.87
N ILE A 157 -6.73 4.60 -6.70
CA ILE A 157 -6.23 3.72 -5.63
C ILE A 157 -7.33 3.41 -4.61
N GLY A 158 -7.23 2.24 -3.97
CA GLY A 158 -8.16 1.74 -2.95
C GLY A 158 -8.06 2.41 -1.58
N THR A 159 -7.96 3.75 -1.49
CA THR A 159 -7.96 4.51 -0.23
C THR A 159 -9.35 5.05 0.11
N GLN A 160 -10.15 4.25 0.79
CA GLN A 160 -11.59 4.47 1.00
C GLN A 160 -11.93 5.76 1.77
N ALA A 161 -11.02 6.26 2.62
CA ALA A 161 -11.22 7.50 3.38
C ALA A 161 -11.51 8.70 2.46
N ARG A 162 -10.94 8.70 1.25
CA ARG A 162 -11.10 9.76 0.25
C ARG A 162 -12.55 9.95 -0.23
N SER A 163 -13.35 8.89 -0.20
CA SER A 163 -14.78 8.91 -0.56
C SER A 163 -15.72 8.84 0.66
N ARG A 164 -15.16 8.71 1.89
CA ARG A 164 -15.98 8.60 3.09
C ARG A 164 -16.43 9.97 3.57
N LYS A 165 -17.75 10.17 3.60
CA LYS A 165 -18.34 11.47 3.94
C LYS A 165 -17.95 12.00 5.31
N SER A 166 -17.85 11.12 6.32
CA SER A 166 -17.40 11.53 7.66
C SER A 166 -15.97 12.06 7.65
N ASP A 167 -15.04 11.41 6.92
CA ASP A 167 -13.64 11.83 6.85
C ASP A 167 -13.54 13.16 6.08
N ILE A 168 -14.23 13.28 4.94
CA ILE A 168 -14.29 14.51 4.13
C ILE A 168 -14.75 15.70 4.99
N GLN A 169 -15.87 15.56 5.70
CA GLN A 169 -16.43 16.63 6.53
C GLN A 169 -15.52 16.98 7.72
N THR A 170 -14.88 15.96 8.34
CA THR A 170 -13.93 16.20 9.44
C THR A 170 -12.71 16.95 8.97
N ILE A 171 -12.13 16.55 7.83
CA ILE A 171 -10.94 17.20 7.27
C ILE A 171 -11.26 18.62 6.83
N GLN A 172 -12.38 18.82 6.14
CA GLN A 172 -12.83 20.15 5.74
C GLN A 172 -13.02 21.08 6.94
N PHE A 173 -13.69 20.61 8.00
CA PHE A 173 -13.86 21.38 9.24
C PHE A 173 -12.51 21.83 9.85
N LEU A 174 -11.50 20.94 9.85
CA LEU A 174 -10.18 21.25 10.38
C LEU A 174 -9.41 22.21 9.47
N GLN A 175 -9.48 22.04 8.16
CA GLN A 175 -8.83 22.91 7.17
C GLN A 175 -9.44 24.34 7.15
N GLU A 176 -10.73 24.46 7.45
CA GLU A 176 -11.43 25.74 7.64
C GLU A 176 -11.14 26.40 9.00
N GLY A 177 -10.29 25.76 9.83
CA GLY A 177 -9.85 26.33 11.12
C GLY A 177 -10.76 26.04 12.31
N GLY A 178 -11.65 25.05 12.23
CA GLY A 178 -12.64 24.72 13.25
C GLY A 178 -12.06 24.41 14.64
N LEU A 179 -10.78 23.97 14.74
CA LEU A 179 -10.02 23.81 15.99
C LEU A 179 -8.73 24.65 16.03
N GLY A 180 -8.58 25.66 15.16
CA GLY A 180 -7.31 26.39 14.99
C GLY A 180 -6.25 25.52 14.28
N LYS A 181 -4.96 25.90 14.44
CA LYS A 181 -3.86 25.23 13.74
C LYS A 181 -3.63 23.80 14.23
N ILE A 182 -3.33 22.89 13.30
CA ILE A 182 -2.82 21.56 13.63
C ILE A 182 -1.39 21.69 14.14
N LYS A 183 -1.13 21.17 15.34
CA LYS A 183 0.19 21.17 16.00
C LYS A 183 1.01 19.93 15.63
N TYR A 184 0.37 18.78 15.59
CA TYR A 184 0.94 17.50 15.16
C TYR A 184 -0.18 16.50 14.88
N ILE A 185 0.15 15.43 14.18
CA ILE A 185 -0.78 14.32 13.90
C ILE A 185 -0.21 13.03 14.47
N THR A 186 -1.04 12.26 15.16
CA THR A 186 -0.74 10.87 15.55
C THR A 186 -1.60 9.93 14.73
N ALA A 187 -0.98 9.16 13.86
CA ALA A 187 -1.61 8.10 13.09
C ALA A 187 -1.22 6.74 13.68
N PHE A 188 -2.16 5.79 13.80
CA PHE A 188 -1.83 4.53 14.44
C PHE A 188 -2.68 3.35 13.95
N ALA A 189 -2.06 2.16 13.95
CA ALA A 189 -2.67 0.89 13.59
C ALA A 189 -2.28 -0.20 14.61
N ASN A 190 -3.14 -0.42 15.59
CA ASN A 190 -2.98 -1.45 16.61
C ASN A 190 -3.82 -2.67 16.23
N LYS A 191 -3.23 -3.56 15.43
CA LYS A 191 -3.88 -4.75 14.85
C LYS A 191 -3.10 -5.99 15.23
N PRO A 192 -3.45 -6.71 16.29
CA PRO A 192 -2.77 -7.95 16.66
C PRO A 192 -2.73 -8.94 15.49
N ARG A 193 -1.53 -9.44 15.22
CA ARG A 193 -1.24 -10.46 14.21
C ARG A 193 -0.66 -11.68 14.89
N ASN A 194 -0.89 -12.82 14.31
CA ASN A 194 -0.26 -14.07 14.76
C ASN A 194 1.10 -14.24 14.08
N SER A 195 1.91 -15.13 14.63
CA SER A 195 3.11 -15.65 13.95
C SER A 195 2.73 -16.22 12.58
N ILE A 196 3.60 -16.04 11.61
CA ILE A 196 3.45 -16.65 10.26
C ILE A 196 4.05 -18.05 10.18
N GLY A 197 4.57 -18.56 11.30
CA GLY A 197 5.24 -19.86 11.37
C GLY A 197 6.64 -19.85 10.80
N LYS A 198 7.38 -20.95 11.09
CA LYS A 198 8.73 -21.22 10.58
C LYS A 198 8.83 -22.73 10.31
N ARG A 199 9.25 -23.07 9.13
CA ARG A 199 9.34 -24.46 8.67
C ARG A 199 10.79 -24.85 8.44
N ASP A 200 11.13 -26.09 8.77
CA ASP A 200 12.47 -26.66 8.47
C ASP A 200 12.59 -27.09 7.00
N MET A 201 11.43 -27.35 6.35
CA MET A 201 11.34 -27.73 4.93
C MET A 201 10.47 -26.74 4.18
N PRO A 202 10.76 -26.48 2.89
CA PRO A 202 9.94 -25.61 2.07
C PRO A 202 8.47 -26.00 2.10
N LEU A 203 7.59 -24.99 2.06
CA LEU A 203 6.16 -25.20 1.91
C LEU A 203 5.87 -25.80 0.54
N PRO A 204 5.16 -26.94 0.44
CA PRO A 204 4.74 -27.50 -0.83
C PRO A 204 3.87 -26.51 -1.62
N ILE A 205 4.21 -26.30 -2.88
CA ILE A 205 3.44 -25.45 -3.78
C ILE A 205 2.26 -26.27 -4.34
N PRO A 206 1.01 -25.77 -4.26
CA PRO A 206 -0.14 -26.45 -4.87
C PRO A 206 0.03 -26.63 -6.38
N GLU A 207 -0.41 -27.76 -6.93
CA GLU A 207 -0.30 -28.10 -8.35
C GLU A 207 -1.08 -27.10 -9.25
N GLU A 208 -2.19 -26.57 -8.73
CA GLU A 208 -3.04 -25.62 -9.43
C GLU A 208 -2.42 -24.22 -9.52
N LEU A 209 -1.38 -23.92 -8.73
CA LEU A 209 -0.72 -22.63 -8.70
C LEU A 209 0.46 -22.60 -9.66
N ASP A 210 0.44 -21.69 -10.61
CA ASP A 210 1.63 -21.27 -11.36
C ASP A 210 2.51 -20.40 -10.46
N TYR A 211 3.52 -21.05 -9.85
CA TYR A 211 4.36 -20.39 -8.84
C TYR A 211 5.25 -19.27 -9.43
N ASP A 212 5.72 -19.44 -10.66
CA ASP A 212 6.48 -18.39 -11.36
C ASP A 212 5.64 -17.13 -11.57
N LEU A 213 4.42 -17.27 -12.05
CA LEU A 213 3.46 -16.16 -12.16
C LEU A 213 3.03 -15.63 -10.80
N TRP A 214 2.91 -16.47 -9.77
CA TRP A 214 2.58 -16.00 -8.44
C TRP A 214 3.68 -15.14 -7.84
N CYS A 215 4.95 -15.52 -8.00
CA CYS A 215 6.10 -14.72 -7.58
C CYS A 215 6.28 -13.47 -8.45
N GLY A 216 6.07 -13.57 -9.75
CA GLY A 216 6.18 -12.44 -10.67
C GLY A 216 7.50 -11.69 -10.55
N PRO A 217 7.48 -10.36 -10.29
CA PRO A 217 8.70 -9.56 -10.15
C PRO A 217 9.49 -9.83 -8.86
N ALA A 218 8.86 -10.44 -7.84
CA ALA A 218 9.52 -10.76 -6.58
C ALA A 218 10.36 -12.04 -6.66
N ASP A 219 11.15 -12.32 -5.63
CA ASP A 219 11.96 -13.53 -5.54
C ASP A 219 11.10 -14.80 -5.63
N ASP A 220 11.58 -15.82 -6.37
CA ASP A 220 10.92 -17.10 -6.59
C ASP A 220 11.52 -18.25 -5.76
N GLY A 221 12.32 -17.92 -4.77
CA GLY A 221 12.90 -18.88 -3.84
C GLY A 221 11.88 -19.67 -3.02
N PRO A 222 12.33 -20.71 -2.30
CA PRO A 222 11.47 -21.54 -1.49
C PRO A 222 10.87 -20.80 -0.30
N VAL A 223 9.64 -21.14 0.08
CA VAL A 223 8.89 -20.51 1.19
C VAL A 223 9.02 -21.35 2.45
N TYR A 224 9.45 -20.74 3.57
CA TYR A 224 9.64 -21.39 4.86
C TYR A 224 8.65 -20.92 5.95
N ARG A 225 7.52 -20.31 5.57
CA ARG A 225 6.38 -19.96 6.44
C ARG A 225 5.21 -20.93 6.21
N ASP A 226 4.22 -20.89 7.08
CA ASP A 226 3.12 -21.88 7.06
C ASP A 226 2.16 -21.70 5.89
N ARG A 227 2.02 -20.48 5.34
CA ARG A 227 1.06 -20.18 4.27
C ARG A 227 1.70 -19.30 3.20
N LEU A 228 1.37 -19.57 1.93
CA LEU A 228 1.84 -18.76 0.81
C LEU A 228 1.26 -17.36 0.85
N GLN A 229 -0.07 -17.26 0.97
CA GLN A 229 -0.79 -16.01 0.78
C GLN A 229 -1.14 -15.37 2.10
N TYR A 230 -1.26 -14.08 2.05
CA TYR A 230 -1.37 -13.08 3.08
C TYR A 230 -0.12 -12.98 3.96
N ASP A 231 0.43 -14.08 4.45
CA ASP A 231 1.63 -14.09 5.30
C ASP A 231 2.87 -13.53 4.59
N CYS A 232 2.88 -13.53 3.25
CA CYS A 232 3.89 -12.84 2.45
C CYS A 232 3.92 -11.30 2.66
N SER A 233 2.87 -10.72 3.24
CA SER A 233 2.88 -9.32 3.67
C SER A 233 3.90 -9.02 4.77
N PHE A 234 4.37 -10.05 5.47
CA PHE A 234 5.29 -9.95 6.60
C PHE A 234 6.72 -10.41 6.29
N THR A 235 7.07 -10.42 5.00
CA THR A 235 8.44 -10.64 4.50
C THR A 235 8.79 -9.54 3.49
N TRP A 236 10.05 -8.99 3.57
CA TRP A 236 10.48 -7.87 2.73
C TRP A 236 10.58 -8.19 1.23
N ASP A 237 10.61 -9.46 0.87
CA ASP A 237 10.67 -9.90 -0.53
C ASP A 237 9.35 -9.68 -1.28
N LYS A 238 8.22 -9.71 -0.56
CA LYS A 238 6.87 -9.65 -1.15
C LYS A 238 5.91 -8.71 -0.42
N GLY A 239 6.33 -8.19 0.75
CA GLY A 239 5.49 -7.37 1.60
C GLY A 239 6.25 -6.21 2.24
N ASP A 240 5.51 -5.32 2.88
CA ASP A 240 6.03 -4.11 3.50
C ASP A 240 5.55 -3.96 4.95
N GLY A 241 5.01 -5.05 5.50
CA GLY A 241 4.47 -5.06 6.86
C GLY A 241 3.20 -4.24 7.03
N GLU A 242 2.78 -4.10 8.27
CA GLU A 242 1.54 -3.38 8.59
C GLU A 242 1.68 -1.87 8.42
N SER A 243 2.92 -1.32 8.47
CA SER A 243 3.18 0.09 8.21
C SER A 243 2.74 0.54 6.81
N CYS A 244 2.83 -0.34 5.81
CA CYS A 244 2.29 -0.08 4.48
C CYS A 244 0.89 -0.70 4.30
N ASN A 245 0.63 -1.91 4.85
CA ASN A 245 -0.64 -2.58 4.64
C ASN A 245 -1.82 -1.80 5.23
N GLN A 246 -1.75 -1.39 6.49
CA GLN A 246 -2.77 -0.53 7.10
C GLN A 246 -2.34 0.94 7.09
N GLY A 247 -1.08 1.22 7.40
CA GLY A 247 -0.59 2.58 7.60
C GLY A 247 -0.73 3.51 6.40
N VAL A 248 -0.81 2.99 5.19
CA VAL A 248 -1.08 3.83 4.02
C VAL A 248 -2.42 4.56 4.13
N HIS A 249 -3.43 3.97 4.77
CA HIS A 249 -4.73 4.63 4.98
C HIS A 249 -4.61 5.81 5.95
N GLU A 250 -3.91 5.61 7.06
CA GLU A 250 -3.72 6.65 8.09
C GLU A 250 -2.77 7.75 7.59
N ILE A 251 -1.72 7.39 6.86
CA ILE A 251 -0.77 8.34 6.28
C ILE A 251 -1.43 9.16 5.16
N ASP A 252 -2.29 8.55 4.35
CA ASP A 252 -3.06 9.26 3.33
C ASP A 252 -3.95 10.35 3.94
N VAL A 253 -4.66 10.02 5.01
CA VAL A 253 -5.49 10.99 5.75
C VAL A 253 -4.64 12.05 6.45
N ALA A 254 -3.51 11.67 7.07
CA ALA A 254 -2.60 12.61 7.70
C ALA A 254 -2.04 13.63 6.71
N ARG A 255 -1.65 13.19 5.50
CA ARG A 255 -1.22 14.09 4.42
C ARG A 255 -2.35 15.00 3.95
N TRP A 256 -3.56 14.46 3.82
CA TRP A 256 -4.73 15.24 3.41
C TRP A 256 -5.05 16.36 4.41
N LEU A 257 -4.96 16.09 5.72
CA LEU A 257 -5.08 17.10 6.78
C LEU A 257 -4.04 18.24 6.65
N LEU A 258 -2.84 17.92 6.19
CA LEU A 258 -1.74 18.90 6.01
C LEU A 258 -1.79 19.65 4.66
N GLY A 259 -2.82 19.48 3.85
CA GLY A 259 -2.94 20.10 2.52
C GLY A 259 -2.17 19.36 1.43
N GLU A 260 -1.99 18.07 1.58
CA GLU A 260 -1.38 17.15 0.59
C GLU A 260 0.10 17.43 0.27
N PRO A 261 0.98 17.61 1.25
CA PRO A 261 2.39 17.77 0.97
C PRO A 261 2.97 16.53 0.27
N GLY A 262 4.11 16.70 -0.40
CA GLY A 262 4.93 15.60 -0.93
C GLY A 262 5.50 14.73 0.20
N LEU A 263 6.71 14.17 -0.02
CA LEU A 263 7.41 13.42 1.01
C LEU A 263 7.86 14.32 2.18
N PRO A 264 8.04 13.77 3.39
CA PRO A 264 8.59 14.53 4.52
C PRO A 264 10.05 14.93 4.23
N ARG A 265 10.53 16.03 4.82
CA ARG A 265 11.92 16.46 4.67
C ARG A 265 12.91 15.43 5.21
N ARG A 266 12.56 14.79 6.31
CA ARG A 266 13.33 13.68 6.92
C ARG A 266 12.43 12.75 7.72
N THR A 267 12.93 11.56 7.98
CA THR A 267 12.23 10.55 8.75
C THR A 267 13.20 9.71 9.59
N ILE A 268 12.69 9.12 10.65
CA ILE A 268 13.33 8.06 11.43
C ILE A 268 12.30 7.04 11.87
N SER A 269 12.69 5.78 11.93
CA SER A 269 11.87 4.67 12.37
C SER A 269 12.56 3.87 13.47
N ILE A 270 11.82 3.44 14.48
CA ILE A 270 12.30 2.58 15.57
C ILE A 270 11.31 1.44 15.76
N GLY A 271 11.79 0.21 15.94
CA GLY A 271 10.90 -0.93 16.16
C GLY A 271 11.61 -2.27 16.12
N GLY A 272 10.85 -3.32 15.83
CA GLY A 272 11.40 -4.67 15.70
C GLY A 272 10.33 -5.71 15.44
N ARG A 273 10.78 -6.96 15.22
CA ARG A 273 9.93 -8.13 15.22
C ARG A 273 10.14 -8.87 16.54
N PHE A 274 9.22 -8.68 17.46
CA PHE A 274 9.32 -9.16 18.84
C PHE A 274 8.37 -10.33 19.09
N VAL A 275 8.66 -11.14 20.10
CA VAL A 275 7.83 -12.25 20.61
C VAL A 275 7.82 -13.48 19.69
N PHE A 276 7.84 -13.32 18.38
CA PHE A 276 7.78 -14.42 17.42
C PHE A 276 9.16 -14.84 16.91
N ASP A 277 9.50 -16.14 17.01
CA ASP A 277 10.54 -16.77 16.21
C ASP A 277 9.85 -17.42 15.01
N ASP A 278 9.69 -16.66 13.94
CA ASP A 278 9.03 -17.10 12.72
C ASP A 278 9.80 -16.65 11.47
N ALA A 279 9.28 -16.96 10.29
CA ALA A 279 9.90 -16.63 9.02
C ALA A 279 9.69 -15.16 8.60
N GLY A 280 9.04 -14.34 9.41
CA GLY A 280 8.84 -12.92 9.13
C GLY A 280 10.09 -12.11 9.42
N ASP A 281 10.34 -11.09 8.62
CA ASP A 281 11.48 -10.17 8.75
C ASP A 281 11.08 -8.68 8.80
N VAL A 282 9.80 -8.37 8.60
CA VAL A 282 9.27 -7.02 8.80
C VAL A 282 8.92 -6.78 10.28
N PRO A 283 9.00 -5.54 10.79
CA PRO A 283 8.65 -5.24 12.17
C PRO A 283 7.15 -5.52 12.42
N ASN A 284 6.86 -6.06 13.59
CA ASN A 284 5.50 -6.18 14.10
C ASN A 284 5.16 -5.10 15.14
N THR A 285 6.15 -4.34 15.55
CA THR A 285 6.01 -3.20 16.46
C THR A 285 6.97 -2.13 15.99
N GLN A 286 6.42 -0.95 15.62
CA GLN A 286 7.19 0.09 14.96
C GLN A 286 6.58 1.47 15.24
N ILE A 287 7.44 2.46 15.45
CA ILE A 287 7.09 3.88 15.49
C ILE A 287 7.92 4.64 14.45
N ILE A 288 7.30 5.63 13.83
CA ILE A 288 7.93 6.41 12.76
C ILE A 288 7.61 7.90 12.97
N TYR A 289 8.63 8.73 12.79
CA TYR A 289 8.51 10.19 12.78
C TYR A 289 8.72 10.70 11.36
N TYR A 290 7.78 11.51 10.90
CA TYR A 290 7.84 12.20 9.62
C TYR A 290 7.87 13.72 9.85
N ASP A 291 8.98 14.36 9.47
CA ASP A 291 9.20 15.79 9.64
C ASP A 291 8.60 16.57 8.46
N TYR A 292 7.39 17.06 8.66
CA TYR A 292 6.74 17.97 7.73
C TYR A 292 6.86 19.42 8.23
N PRO A 293 7.05 20.41 7.32
CA PRO A 293 7.15 21.82 7.71
C PRO A 293 5.91 22.36 8.41
N THR A 294 4.73 21.90 8.04
CA THR A 294 3.45 22.35 8.58
C THR A 294 3.21 21.83 9.99
N ALA A 295 3.32 20.52 10.17
CA ALA A 295 3.20 19.84 11.45
C ALA A 295 3.76 18.42 11.32
N PRO A 296 4.49 17.91 12.33
CA PRO A 296 5.00 16.54 12.28
C PRO A 296 3.89 15.50 12.31
N VAL A 297 4.15 14.37 11.63
CA VAL A 297 3.30 13.19 11.70
C VAL A 297 4.04 12.08 12.41
N LEU A 298 3.42 11.53 13.44
CA LEU A 298 3.92 10.39 14.19
C LEU A 298 3.05 9.17 13.84
N TYR A 299 3.69 8.08 13.44
CA TYR A 299 2.96 6.86 13.09
C TYR A 299 3.38 5.68 13.98
N GLN A 300 2.39 4.89 14.42
CA GLN A 300 2.58 3.75 15.29
C GLN A 300 1.90 2.51 14.73
N VAL A 301 2.63 1.39 14.75
CA VAL A 301 2.12 0.04 14.49
C VAL A 301 2.37 -0.85 15.69
N TYR A 302 1.33 -1.45 16.27
CA TYR A 302 1.43 -2.50 17.28
C TYR A 302 0.63 -3.72 16.81
N ASN A 303 1.34 -4.76 16.37
CA ASN A 303 0.74 -6.04 15.98
C ASN A 303 0.77 -7.08 17.12
N LEU A 304 1.24 -6.70 18.29
CA LEU A 304 1.16 -7.50 19.50
C LEU A 304 -0.07 -7.10 20.33
N ARG A 305 -0.49 -7.96 21.25
CA ARG A 305 -1.50 -7.64 22.27
C ARG A 305 -0.96 -6.57 23.21
N ALA A 306 -1.76 -6.09 24.16
CA ALA A 306 -1.33 -5.06 25.11
C ALA A 306 -0.18 -5.51 26.02
N ALA A 307 -0.13 -6.80 26.36
CA ALA A 307 0.91 -7.42 27.19
C ALA A 307 1.00 -8.93 26.89
N LYS A 308 2.06 -9.56 27.35
CA LYS A 308 2.24 -11.01 27.33
C LYS A 308 1.07 -11.71 28.03
N GLY A 309 0.45 -12.67 27.35
CA GLY A 309 -0.71 -13.43 27.86
C GLY A 309 -2.04 -12.65 27.89
N SER A 310 -2.07 -11.38 27.52
CA SER A 310 -3.29 -10.59 27.44
C SER A 310 -4.06 -10.87 26.14
N ASN A 311 -5.39 -10.76 26.21
CA ASN A 311 -6.26 -10.72 25.04
C ASN A 311 -6.62 -9.28 24.60
N GLU A 312 -6.22 -8.29 25.38
CA GLU A 312 -6.50 -6.89 25.09
C GLU A 312 -5.69 -6.39 23.88
N VAL A 313 -6.28 -5.47 23.16
CA VAL A 313 -5.62 -4.78 22.02
C VAL A 313 -5.22 -3.39 22.49
N PRO A 314 -3.99 -2.95 22.24
CA PRO A 314 -3.58 -1.59 22.56
C PRO A 314 -4.52 -0.57 21.90
N THR A 315 -4.86 0.48 22.63
CA THR A 315 -5.69 1.58 22.11
C THR A 315 -5.02 2.93 22.40
N PHE A 316 -5.29 3.89 21.53
CA PHE A 316 -4.98 5.29 21.78
C PHE A 316 -6.29 6.07 21.76
N ARG A 317 -6.61 6.78 22.86
CA ARG A 317 -7.89 7.47 23.04
C ARG A 317 -9.12 6.58 22.75
N GLY A 318 -9.04 5.29 23.12
CA GLY A 318 -10.11 4.32 22.92
C GLY A 318 -10.22 3.70 21.53
N SER A 319 -9.42 4.13 20.55
CA SER A 319 -9.39 3.59 19.19
C SER A 319 -8.20 2.65 18.98
N ARG A 320 -8.39 1.65 18.10
CA ARG A 320 -7.35 0.71 17.68
C ARG A 320 -6.62 1.20 16.43
N THR A 321 -7.34 1.86 15.54
CA THR A 321 -6.83 2.35 14.25
C THR A 321 -7.49 3.69 13.96
N GLU A 322 -6.69 4.76 13.85
CA GLU A 322 -7.23 6.12 13.73
C GLU A 322 -6.15 7.12 13.31
N VAL A 323 -6.60 8.28 12.86
CA VAL A 323 -5.79 9.48 12.69
C VAL A 323 -6.29 10.54 13.68
N CYS A 324 -5.45 10.91 14.63
CA CYS A 324 -5.74 11.95 15.60
C CYS A 324 -5.00 13.24 15.23
N ALA A 325 -5.73 14.27 14.82
CA ALA A 325 -5.19 15.61 14.62
C ALA A 325 -5.23 16.39 15.94
N HIS A 326 -4.06 16.78 16.46
CA HIS A 326 -3.93 17.60 17.67
C HIS A 326 -3.82 19.07 17.26
N CYS A 327 -4.81 19.88 17.68
CA CYS A 327 -4.99 21.27 17.27
C CYS A 327 -4.87 22.23 18.46
N GLU A 328 -4.92 23.54 18.18
CA GLU A 328 -4.90 24.59 19.21
C GLU A 328 -6.13 24.56 20.11
N GLY A 329 -7.30 24.23 19.58
CA GLY A 329 -8.59 24.19 20.31
C GLY A 329 -9.02 22.82 20.81
N GLY A 330 -8.19 21.76 20.64
CA GLY A 330 -8.55 20.41 21.03
C GLY A 330 -7.99 19.35 20.08
N TYR A 331 -8.75 18.28 19.82
CA TYR A 331 -8.31 17.23 18.91
C TYR A 331 -9.47 16.63 18.11
N ALA A 332 -9.15 16.06 16.97
CA ALA A 332 -10.09 15.33 16.12
C ALA A 332 -9.65 13.89 15.89
N MET A 333 -10.57 12.95 15.99
CA MET A 333 -10.45 11.54 15.62
C MET A 333 -11.11 11.38 14.25
N VAL A 334 -10.33 11.37 13.18
CA VAL A 334 -10.81 11.62 11.80
C VAL A 334 -11.71 10.48 11.32
N HIS A 335 -11.27 9.22 11.44
CA HIS A 335 -12.05 8.08 10.94
C HIS A 335 -13.37 7.88 11.70
N SER A 336 -13.39 8.25 12.97
CA SER A 336 -14.63 8.24 13.78
C SER A 336 -15.49 9.49 13.58
N GLY A 337 -14.99 10.49 12.83
CA GLY A 337 -15.68 11.76 12.60
C GLY A 337 -15.91 12.58 13.88
N SER A 338 -15.12 12.37 14.94
CA SER A 338 -15.38 12.93 16.27
C SER A 338 -14.41 14.05 16.63
N ILE A 339 -14.95 15.19 17.05
CA ILE A 339 -14.20 16.39 17.46
C ILE A 339 -14.34 16.59 18.97
N PHE A 340 -13.23 16.89 19.64
CA PHE A 340 -13.14 17.05 21.08
C PHE A 340 -12.40 18.34 21.47
N ASP A 341 -12.78 18.96 22.58
CA ASP A 341 -11.98 20.00 23.24
C ASP A 341 -10.78 19.39 24.00
N HIS A 342 -10.01 20.24 24.69
CA HIS A 342 -8.85 19.80 25.49
C HIS A 342 -9.20 18.90 26.66
N ASP A 343 -10.41 19.06 27.23
CA ASP A 343 -10.90 18.27 28.36
C ASP A 343 -11.45 16.90 27.92
N GLY A 344 -11.43 16.62 26.61
CA GLY A 344 -11.93 15.38 26.02
C GLY A 344 -13.46 15.34 25.91
N LYS A 345 -14.15 16.46 26.04
CA LYS A 345 -15.58 16.56 25.79
C LYS A 345 -15.82 16.61 24.29
N LYS A 346 -16.68 15.73 23.79
CA LYS A 346 -17.07 15.73 22.38
C LYS A 346 -17.92 16.98 22.07
N ILE A 347 -17.45 17.81 21.14
CA ILE A 347 -18.11 19.05 20.75
C ILE A 347 -18.81 18.95 19.39
N GLN A 348 -18.38 18.04 18.53
CA GLN A 348 -19.00 17.80 17.22
C GLN A 348 -18.77 16.37 16.75
N SER A 349 -19.61 15.90 15.81
CA SER A 349 -19.46 14.59 15.16
C SER A 349 -19.99 14.64 13.75
N PHE A 350 -19.27 13.98 12.83
CA PHE A 350 -19.66 13.80 11.43
C PHE A 350 -19.91 12.31 11.16
N SER A 351 -20.74 12.00 10.17
CA SER A 351 -21.06 10.62 9.80
C SER A 351 -21.37 10.51 8.31
N GLY A 352 -21.21 9.31 7.77
CA GLY A 352 -21.53 9.00 6.39
C GLY A 352 -20.70 7.85 5.85
N GLY A 353 -21.23 7.17 4.83
CA GLY A 353 -20.58 6.06 4.17
C GLY A 353 -19.59 6.49 3.07
N GLU A 354 -19.00 5.50 2.43
CA GLU A 354 -18.06 5.64 1.31
C GLU A 354 -18.68 5.14 0.01
N ASP A 355 -18.28 5.72 -1.13
CA ASP A 355 -18.71 5.33 -2.48
C ASP A 355 -17.55 5.24 -3.49
N LEU A 356 -16.37 4.86 -3.06
CA LEU A 356 -15.14 4.88 -3.84
C LEU A 356 -15.24 4.11 -5.18
N PHE A 357 -15.92 2.96 -5.18
CA PHE A 357 -16.09 2.16 -6.41
C PHE A 357 -17.11 2.81 -7.36
N GLU A 358 -18.16 3.39 -6.84
CA GLU A 358 -19.16 4.12 -7.59
C GLU A 358 -18.59 5.43 -8.14
N ASN A 359 -17.75 6.12 -7.34
CA ASN A 359 -17.00 7.29 -7.80
C ASN A 359 -16.09 6.94 -8.99
N PHE A 360 -15.33 5.84 -8.91
CA PHE A 360 -14.46 5.41 -10.01
C PHE A 360 -15.25 5.16 -11.30
N ILE A 361 -16.39 4.46 -11.25
CA ILE A 361 -17.21 4.20 -12.43
C ILE A 361 -17.81 5.50 -13.00
N ARG A 362 -18.20 6.46 -12.15
CA ARG A 362 -18.63 7.80 -12.59
C ARG A 362 -17.50 8.52 -13.33
N ALA A 363 -16.28 8.50 -12.78
CA ALA A 363 -15.10 9.09 -13.42
C ALA A 363 -14.76 8.42 -14.76
N VAL A 364 -14.84 7.07 -14.85
CA VAL A 364 -14.66 6.33 -16.11
C VAL A 364 -15.69 6.75 -17.16
N ARG A 365 -16.94 7.00 -16.76
CA ARG A 365 -17.98 7.48 -17.69
C ARG A 365 -17.76 8.93 -18.15
N SER A 366 -17.34 9.82 -17.24
CA SER A 366 -17.07 11.22 -17.56
C SER A 366 -15.72 11.42 -18.26
N GLN A 367 -14.79 10.48 -18.12
CA GLN A 367 -13.39 10.56 -18.61
C GLN A 367 -12.66 11.80 -18.09
N ARG A 368 -13.03 12.30 -16.90
CA ARG A 368 -12.41 13.43 -16.23
C ARG A 368 -11.63 12.94 -15.00
N ARG A 369 -10.34 13.24 -14.97
CA ARG A 369 -9.46 12.84 -13.85
C ARG A 369 -9.83 13.55 -12.54
N GLU A 370 -10.28 14.77 -12.63
CA GLU A 370 -10.72 15.57 -11.47
C GLU A 370 -11.95 15.00 -10.76
N ASP A 371 -12.66 14.05 -11.38
CA ASP A 371 -13.78 13.34 -10.78
C ASP A 371 -13.32 12.14 -9.91
N LEU A 372 -12.02 11.77 -9.94
CA LEU A 372 -11.48 10.73 -9.09
C LEU A 372 -11.27 11.23 -7.65
N ASP A 373 -11.90 10.57 -6.68
CA ASP A 373 -11.69 10.89 -5.26
C ASP A 373 -10.27 10.51 -4.79
N ALA A 374 -9.70 9.46 -5.36
CA ALA A 374 -8.39 8.91 -4.98
C ALA A 374 -7.49 8.71 -6.20
N ASP A 375 -7.06 9.81 -6.84
CA ASP A 375 -6.14 9.77 -7.98
C ASP A 375 -4.80 9.12 -7.60
N ILE A 376 -4.22 8.40 -8.55
CA ILE A 376 -2.97 7.65 -8.37
C ILE A 376 -1.82 8.49 -7.83
N LEU A 377 -1.71 9.80 -8.16
CA LEU A 377 -0.62 10.64 -7.66
C LEU A 377 -0.68 10.80 -6.14
N GLY A 378 -1.87 11.08 -5.60
CA GLY A 378 -2.08 11.15 -4.15
C GLY A 378 -1.75 9.81 -3.47
N GLY A 379 -2.22 8.71 -4.09
CA GLY A 379 -1.94 7.35 -3.62
C GLY A 379 -0.46 6.97 -3.68
N HIS A 380 0.25 7.39 -4.74
CA HIS A 380 1.70 7.20 -4.84
C HIS A 380 2.44 7.90 -3.71
N VAL A 381 2.19 9.19 -3.51
CA VAL A 381 2.89 9.94 -2.45
C VAL A 381 2.59 9.36 -1.07
N SER A 382 1.34 9.00 -0.77
CA SER A 382 0.98 8.38 0.52
C SER A 382 1.68 7.03 0.74
N THR A 383 1.79 6.21 -0.31
CA THR A 383 2.53 4.96 -0.28
C THR A 383 4.04 5.20 -0.11
N ALA A 384 4.61 6.17 -0.83
CA ALA A 384 6.03 6.51 -0.74
C ALA A 384 6.42 7.02 0.66
N VAL A 385 5.54 7.75 1.36
CA VAL A 385 5.75 8.16 2.75
C VAL A 385 5.88 6.95 3.67
N THR A 386 5.03 5.92 3.52
CA THR A 386 5.18 4.70 4.32
C THR A 386 6.48 3.97 4.02
N HIS A 387 6.91 3.97 2.75
CA HIS A 387 8.19 3.37 2.35
C HIS A 387 9.40 4.08 2.91
N VAL A 388 9.46 5.44 2.93
CA VAL A 388 10.63 6.12 3.52
C VAL A 388 10.78 5.80 5.01
N GLY A 389 9.67 5.60 5.74
CA GLY A 389 9.69 5.09 7.11
C GLY A 389 10.27 3.69 7.22
N ASN A 390 9.85 2.77 6.35
CA ASN A 390 10.39 1.40 6.28
C ASN A 390 11.86 1.38 5.84
N ILE A 391 12.27 2.24 4.91
CA ILE A 391 13.66 2.36 4.47
C ILE A 391 14.54 2.78 5.63
N SER A 392 14.13 3.77 6.45
CA SER A 392 14.83 4.16 7.67
C SER A 392 15.09 2.95 8.59
N TYR A 393 14.06 2.14 8.83
CA TYR A 393 14.16 0.92 9.62
C TYR A 393 15.17 -0.09 9.00
N ARG A 394 15.05 -0.36 7.70
CA ARG A 394 15.85 -1.38 6.98
C ARG A 394 17.34 -1.07 6.91
N VAL A 395 17.72 0.21 6.92
CA VAL A 395 19.14 0.64 6.95
C VAL A 395 19.64 0.94 8.37
N GLY A 396 18.84 0.61 9.39
CA GLY A 396 19.12 0.79 10.80
C GLY A 396 20.06 -0.28 11.37
N GLU A 397 20.27 -0.22 12.66
CA GLU A 397 21.11 -1.13 13.44
C GLU A 397 20.43 -1.54 14.73
N GLN A 398 20.88 -2.65 15.34
CA GLN A 398 20.37 -3.09 16.63
C GLN A 398 20.91 -2.19 17.75
N ALA A 399 20.03 -1.72 18.61
CA ALA A 399 20.32 -0.77 19.67
C ALA A 399 19.57 -1.08 20.96
N SER A 400 20.06 -0.55 22.07
CA SER A 400 19.40 -0.48 23.36
C SER A 400 18.44 0.71 23.43
N GLN A 401 17.55 0.73 24.43
CA GLN A 401 16.69 1.90 24.64
C GLN A 401 17.47 3.19 24.90
N SER A 402 18.64 3.13 25.55
CA SER A 402 19.47 4.31 25.81
C SER A 402 20.06 4.89 24.51
N GLU A 403 20.58 4.04 23.61
CA GLU A 403 21.08 4.46 22.31
C GLU A 403 19.96 5.05 21.43
N CYS A 404 18.74 4.48 21.51
CA CYS A 404 17.57 5.04 20.83
C CYS A 404 17.22 6.43 21.36
N ARG A 405 17.17 6.63 22.69
CA ARG A 405 16.87 7.92 23.32
C ARG A 405 17.89 9.00 22.93
N GLU A 406 19.18 8.66 22.91
CA GLU A 406 20.23 9.58 22.47
C GLU A 406 20.00 10.03 21.02
N ARG A 407 19.64 9.09 20.12
CA ARG A 407 19.43 9.38 18.69
C ARG A 407 18.25 10.31 18.42
N ILE A 408 17.19 10.24 19.23
CA ILE A 408 15.97 11.03 19.04
C ILE A 408 15.90 12.25 19.97
N ALA A 409 16.93 12.48 20.78
CA ALA A 409 17.00 13.60 21.72
C ALA A 409 16.73 14.94 21.01
N GLY A 410 15.88 15.76 21.61
CA GLY A 410 15.44 17.04 21.03
C GLY A 410 14.23 16.94 20.10
N VAL A 411 13.54 15.78 20.03
CA VAL A 411 12.26 15.60 19.34
C VAL A 411 11.19 15.15 20.36
N PRO A 412 10.68 16.05 21.22
CA PRO A 412 9.89 15.68 22.42
C PRO A 412 8.69 14.79 22.12
N LEU A 413 7.94 15.06 21.03
CA LEU A 413 6.78 14.24 20.64
C LEU A 413 7.18 12.80 20.30
N PHE A 414 8.36 12.62 19.70
CA PHE A 414 8.83 11.28 19.34
C PHE A 414 9.48 10.58 20.52
N GLU A 415 10.10 11.33 21.45
CA GLU A 415 10.57 10.81 22.74
C GLU A 415 9.41 10.25 23.55
N GLU A 416 8.29 10.97 23.68
CA GLU A 416 7.06 10.50 24.34
C GLU A 416 6.49 9.23 23.66
N MET A 417 6.48 9.19 22.31
CA MET A 417 6.04 8.01 21.59
C MET A 417 6.96 6.82 21.83
N PHE A 418 8.27 7.06 21.93
CA PHE A 418 9.25 6.03 22.24
C PHE A 418 9.10 5.50 23.66
N ASP A 419 8.76 6.34 24.65
CA ASP A 419 8.46 5.90 26.02
C ASP A 419 7.31 4.90 26.02
N ARG A 420 6.23 5.18 25.29
CA ARG A 420 5.11 4.24 25.13
C ARG A 420 5.51 2.93 24.44
N LEU A 421 6.42 2.99 23.47
CA LEU A 421 6.99 1.80 22.83
C LEU A 421 7.77 0.96 23.84
N VAL A 422 8.64 1.57 24.64
CA VAL A 422 9.44 0.90 25.67
C VAL A 422 8.52 0.21 26.70
N ASP A 423 7.48 0.89 27.16
CA ASP A 423 6.50 0.33 28.08
C ASP A 423 5.76 -0.88 27.48
N HIS A 424 5.38 -0.79 26.20
CA HIS A 424 4.75 -1.89 25.49
C HIS A 424 5.70 -3.09 25.35
N LEU A 425 6.97 -2.88 25.04
CA LEU A 425 7.97 -3.94 24.94
C LEU A 425 8.25 -4.60 26.31
N LYS A 426 8.35 -3.81 27.38
CA LYS A 426 8.49 -4.32 28.77
C LYS A 426 7.28 -5.16 29.19
N ALA A 427 6.06 -4.77 28.79
CA ALA A 427 4.85 -5.57 29.04
C ALA A 427 4.87 -6.94 28.34
N HIS A 428 5.74 -7.12 27.35
CA HIS A 428 6.04 -8.39 26.69
C HIS A 428 7.33 -9.07 27.18
N GLU A 429 7.93 -8.59 28.27
CA GLU A 429 9.17 -9.11 28.85
C GLU A 429 10.38 -9.02 27.89
N ILE A 430 10.36 -8.06 26.97
CA ILE A 430 11.50 -7.80 26.08
C ILE A 430 12.56 -7.01 26.85
N ASP A 431 13.80 -7.50 26.82
CA ASP A 431 14.95 -6.80 27.38
C ASP A 431 15.33 -5.61 26.48
N VAL A 432 14.84 -4.43 26.85
CA VAL A 432 15.05 -3.18 26.10
C VAL A 432 16.41 -2.55 26.37
N ASP A 433 17.14 -3.00 27.42
CA ASP A 433 18.49 -2.56 27.74
C ASP A 433 19.53 -3.30 26.90
N ALA A 434 19.22 -4.50 26.42
CA ALA A 434 19.97 -5.19 25.39
C ALA A 434 19.73 -4.57 24.00
N LYS A 435 20.60 -4.93 23.04
CA LYS A 435 20.46 -4.48 21.64
C LYS A 435 19.41 -5.31 20.89
N THR A 436 18.15 -5.16 21.29
CA THR A 436 16.99 -5.89 20.74
C THR A 436 16.10 -5.03 19.83
N ILE A 437 16.27 -3.70 19.89
CA ILE A 437 15.46 -2.75 19.13
C ILE A 437 16.23 -2.37 17.87
N THR A 438 15.57 -2.36 16.72
CA THR A 438 16.14 -1.77 15.51
C THR A 438 15.96 -0.25 15.57
N LEU A 439 17.07 0.47 15.64
CA LEU A 439 17.15 1.91 15.53
C LEU A 439 17.44 2.29 14.08
N GLY A 440 16.45 2.81 13.39
CA GLY A 440 16.59 3.31 12.04
C GLY A 440 17.50 4.54 11.97
N LYS A 441 17.95 4.83 10.76
CA LYS A 441 18.73 6.06 10.50
C LYS A 441 17.81 7.24 10.27
N TRP A 442 18.23 8.43 10.70
CA TRP A 442 17.69 9.66 10.17
C TRP A 442 17.98 9.73 8.67
N LEU A 443 16.92 9.80 7.86
CA LEU A 443 17.03 9.91 6.41
C LEU A 443 16.56 11.29 5.97
N ASP A 444 17.44 12.06 5.31
CA ASP A 444 17.08 13.29 4.62
C ASP A 444 16.53 12.94 3.23
N VAL A 445 15.34 13.40 2.94
CA VAL A 445 14.63 13.09 1.69
C VAL A 445 14.78 14.22 0.69
N ASP A 446 15.08 13.87 -0.55
CA ASP A 446 14.89 14.77 -1.69
C ASP A 446 13.43 14.64 -2.16
N THR A 447 12.63 15.60 -1.77
CA THR A 447 11.18 15.57 -1.96
C THR A 447 10.74 15.77 -3.42
N GLU A 448 11.62 16.30 -4.28
CA GLU A 448 11.37 16.48 -5.71
C GLU A 448 11.73 15.22 -6.51
N LYS A 449 12.86 14.59 -6.16
CA LYS A 449 13.35 13.37 -6.81
C LYS A 449 12.78 12.09 -6.17
N GLU A 450 12.14 12.23 -5.02
CA GLU A 450 11.61 11.12 -4.21
C GLU A 450 12.68 10.06 -3.92
N CYS A 451 13.85 10.50 -3.47
CA CYS A 451 14.99 9.64 -3.13
C CYS A 451 15.63 10.10 -1.81
N ILE A 452 16.54 9.29 -1.28
CA ILE A 452 17.24 9.57 -0.03
C ILE A 452 18.57 10.26 -0.36
N LYS A 453 18.80 11.44 0.24
CA LYS A 453 20.02 12.19 0.01
C LYS A 453 21.23 11.46 0.57
N ASN A 454 22.27 11.32 -0.24
CA ASN A 454 23.59 10.80 0.15
C ASN A 454 23.55 9.40 0.84
N HIS A 455 22.65 8.50 0.40
CA HIS A 455 22.53 7.17 0.99
C HIS A 455 22.22 6.10 -0.08
N ASP A 456 23.27 5.45 -0.60
CA ASP A 456 23.16 4.51 -1.72
C ASP A 456 22.35 3.25 -1.40
N ASP A 457 22.52 2.67 -0.21
CA ASP A 457 21.78 1.47 0.23
C ASP A 457 20.27 1.78 0.36
N ALA A 458 19.91 2.95 0.92
CA ALA A 458 18.52 3.38 0.99
C ALA A 458 17.94 3.60 -0.41
N ASN A 459 18.70 4.19 -1.33
CA ASN A 459 18.28 4.39 -2.71
C ASN A 459 18.22 3.09 -3.51
N ALA A 460 18.96 2.07 -3.16
CA ALA A 460 18.77 0.73 -3.72
C ALA A 460 17.39 0.18 -3.38
N ILE A 461 16.91 0.38 -2.15
CA ILE A 461 15.54 0.01 -1.73
C ILE A 461 14.48 0.87 -2.44
N VAL A 462 14.72 2.17 -2.61
CA VAL A 462 13.82 3.06 -3.39
C VAL A 462 13.59 2.51 -4.80
N ARG A 463 14.65 2.04 -5.47
CA ARG A 463 14.59 1.48 -6.82
C ARG A 463 13.96 0.11 -6.88
N GLY A 464 14.12 -0.70 -5.84
CA GLY A 464 13.62 -2.06 -5.77
C GLY A 464 14.43 -3.07 -6.56
N PHE A 465 13.94 -4.31 -6.55
CA PHE A 465 14.55 -5.47 -7.21
C PHE A 465 13.49 -6.16 -8.09
N TYR A 466 13.88 -6.56 -9.28
CA TYR A 466 12.96 -7.16 -10.24
C TYR A 466 13.61 -8.37 -10.91
N ARG A 467 12.86 -9.45 -11.01
CA ARG A 467 13.25 -10.70 -11.66
C ARG A 467 12.78 -10.72 -13.11
N ALA A 468 13.61 -11.13 -14.04
CA ALA A 468 13.19 -11.37 -15.41
C ALA A 468 12.22 -12.58 -15.48
N PRO A 469 11.17 -12.56 -16.32
CA PRO A 469 10.89 -11.54 -17.35
C PRO A 469 10.03 -10.36 -16.86
N TYR A 470 9.80 -10.22 -15.54
CA TYR A 470 8.88 -9.26 -14.93
C TYR A 470 9.58 -7.95 -14.55
N LEU A 471 10.38 -7.41 -15.47
CA LEU A 471 11.10 -6.15 -15.24
C LEU A 471 10.15 -4.95 -15.27
N LEU A 472 10.42 -3.98 -14.41
CA LEU A 472 9.69 -2.71 -14.40
C LEU A 472 10.00 -1.93 -15.69
N PRO A 473 9.00 -1.58 -16.52
CA PRO A 473 9.23 -0.85 -17.75
C PRO A 473 9.67 0.59 -17.49
N GLU A 474 10.55 1.11 -18.32
CA GLU A 474 10.79 2.54 -18.40
C GLU A 474 9.65 3.21 -19.16
N ILE A 475 9.18 4.34 -18.64
CA ILE A 475 8.14 5.15 -19.27
C ILE A 475 8.84 6.40 -19.79
N GLU A 476 9.28 6.35 -21.04
CA GLU A 476 9.85 7.53 -21.70
C GLU A 476 8.79 8.65 -21.76
N GLY A 477 9.19 9.87 -21.46
CA GLY A 477 8.32 11.06 -21.33
C GLY A 477 7.62 11.48 -22.62
#